data_af922aceeab7a32e450bd991945336e6
#
_entry.id   af922aceeab7a32e450bd991945336e6
#
_cell.length_a   1.000
_cell.length_b   1.000
_cell.length_c   1.000
_cell.angle_alpha   90.00
_cell.angle_beta   90.00
_cell.angle_gamma   90.00
#
_symmetry.space_group_name_H-M   'P 1'
#
loop_
_entity.id
_entity.type
_entity.pdbx_description
1 polymer ?
#
loop_
_entity_poly.entity_id
_entity_poly.type
_entity_poly.pdbx_seq_one_letter_code
_entity_poly.pdbx_strand_id
1 'polypeptide(L)'
;GDILQISASDPGFISDIESWCRRTGNTLLSTGKENKEFTARIMKGCGEEICEVPTDEDKEGKTIIVFSGDLDKVLASFIIANGAAAMGRPVTMFFTFWGLTVLRKEQKQNVKKTPVEQMFGDMLPRGAKNLRLSRMDMGGLGTAMMKRIMKDKNVDSLEDLVKKAMANGVKIIACTMSMDVMGIKQEELIDGVELGGVGTYLGDAEESDVNLFI
;
A
#
# COMPACT_ATOMS: atom_id res chain seq x y z
N GLY A 1 29.78 12.22 -10.27
CA GLY A 1 30.24 12.21 -8.90
C GLY A 1 29.77 13.36 -8.03
N ASP A 2 28.84 14.22 -8.51
CA ASP A 2 28.29 15.31 -7.68
C ASP A 2 27.44 14.70 -6.56
N ILE A 3 27.55 15.25 -5.35
CA ILE A 3 26.75 14.83 -4.20
C ILE A 3 25.65 15.83 -3.96
N LEU A 4 24.41 15.35 -3.91
CA LEU A 4 23.21 16.09 -3.57
C LEU A 4 22.71 15.65 -2.19
N GLN A 5 22.36 16.59 -1.34
CA GLN A 5 21.65 16.35 -0.09
C GLN A 5 20.23 16.85 -0.20
N ILE A 6 19.27 15.98 0.12
CA ILE A 6 17.84 16.28 0.05
C ILE A 6 17.23 16.04 1.43
N SER A 7 16.26 16.84 1.82
CA SER A 7 15.45 16.61 3.03
C SER A 7 13.97 16.65 2.71
N ALA A 8 13.20 15.86 3.44
CA ALA A 8 11.74 15.80 3.35
C ALA A 8 11.12 15.51 4.71
N SER A 9 9.88 15.93 4.89
CA SER A 9 9.11 15.65 6.12
C SER A 9 8.29 14.36 6.03
N ASP A 10 8.20 13.77 4.87
CA ASP A 10 7.42 12.54 4.62
C ASP A 10 8.16 11.29 5.12
N PRO A 11 7.55 10.45 5.98
CA PRO A 11 8.13 9.18 6.44
C PRO A 11 8.46 8.19 5.31
N GLY A 12 7.74 8.22 4.17
CA GLY A 12 8.00 7.39 3.00
C GLY A 12 9.22 7.80 2.19
N PHE A 13 9.78 8.99 2.45
CA PHE A 13 10.88 9.56 1.67
C PHE A 13 12.10 8.63 1.56
N ILE A 14 12.46 7.93 2.63
CA ILE A 14 13.65 7.05 2.61
C ILE A 14 13.44 5.90 1.64
N SER A 15 12.28 5.23 1.70
CA SER A 15 11.94 4.14 0.79
C SER A 15 11.84 4.61 -0.67
N ASP A 16 11.25 5.78 -0.88
CA ASP A 16 11.11 6.37 -2.22
C ASP A 16 12.47 6.74 -2.82
N ILE A 17 13.37 7.33 -2.02
CA ILE A 17 14.68 7.74 -2.52
C ILE A 17 15.58 6.54 -2.81
N GLU A 18 15.45 5.44 -2.06
CA GLU A 18 16.13 4.18 -2.35
C GLU A 18 15.67 3.61 -3.69
N SER A 19 14.35 3.53 -3.90
CA SER A 19 13.75 3.09 -5.16
C SER A 19 14.19 3.97 -6.33
N TRP A 20 14.13 5.29 -6.15
CA TRP A 20 14.55 6.25 -7.17
C TRP A 20 16.03 6.12 -7.54
N CYS A 21 16.93 6.03 -6.54
CA CYS A 21 18.36 5.87 -6.80
C CYS A 21 18.65 4.60 -7.61
N ARG A 22 18.02 3.48 -7.23
CA ARG A 22 18.18 2.19 -7.94
C ARG A 22 17.78 2.30 -9.41
N ARG A 23 16.67 3.01 -9.69
CA ARG A 23 16.14 3.15 -11.05
C ARG A 23 16.89 4.13 -11.92
N THR A 24 17.44 5.18 -11.32
CA THR A 24 18.12 6.25 -12.07
C THR A 24 19.63 6.08 -12.15
N GLY A 25 20.17 4.96 -11.66
CA GLY A 25 21.61 4.71 -11.64
C GLY A 25 22.38 5.65 -10.70
N ASN A 26 21.70 6.26 -9.74
CA ASN A 26 22.33 7.09 -8.71
C ASN A 26 22.66 6.24 -7.49
N THR A 27 23.67 6.65 -6.73
CA THR A 27 24.08 5.92 -5.53
C THR A 27 23.57 6.64 -4.28
N LEU A 28 22.77 5.95 -3.46
CA LEU A 28 22.41 6.44 -2.14
C LEU A 28 23.58 6.24 -1.17
N LEU A 29 24.17 7.33 -0.70
CA LEU A 29 25.34 7.31 0.19
C LEU A 29 24.95 7.14 1.65
N SER A 30 23.92 7.85 2.10
CA SER A 30 23.45 7.79 3.48
C SER A 30 22.03 8.33 3.60
N THR A 31 21.31 7.83 4.58
CA THR A 31 20.03 8.37 5.03
C THR A 31 20.12 8.76 6.50
N GLY A 32 19.34 9.75 6.92
CA GLY A 32 19.27 10.23 8.29
C GLY A 32 17.87 10.70 8.66
N LYS A 33 17.63 10.82 9.97
CA LYS A 33 16.40 11.40 10.52
C LYS A 33 16.77 12.34 11.64
N GLU A 34 16.46 13.62 11.48
CA GLU A 34 16.66 14.65 12.49
C GLU A 34 15.40 15.52 12.61
N ASN A 35 14.94 15.77 13.84
CA ASN A 35 13.85 16.72 14.14
C ASN A 35 12.58 16.57 13.26
N LYS A 36 12.16 15.35 12.92
CA LYS A 36 11.05 15.02 12.01
C LYS A 36 11.34 15.23 10.51
N GLU A 37 12.55 15.58 10.15
CA GLU A 37 12.99 15.59 8.77
C GLU A 37 13.79 14.34 8.46
N PHE A 38 13.56 13.79 7.28
CA PHE A 38 14.30 12.67 6.71
C PHE A 38 15.28 13.22 5.70
N THR A 39 16.54 12.86 5.81
CA THR A 39 17.60 13.34 4.92
C THR A 39 18.20 12.20 4.13
N ALA A 40 18.59 12.48 2.90
CA ALA A 40 19.34 11.54 2.06
C ALA A 40 20.50 12.27 1.37
N ARG A 41 21.63 11.60 1.26
CA ARG A 41 22.75 12.04 0.45
C ARG A 41 22.90 11.10 -0.71
N ILE A 42 22.89 11.65 -1.92
CA ILE A 42 22.88 10.92 -3.18
C ILE A 42 24.10 11.35 -3.98
N MET A 43 24.80 10.41 -4.54
CA MET A 43 25.84 10.67 -5.52
C MET A 43 25.27 10.42 -6.92
N LYS A 44 25.40 11.41 -7.80
CA LYS A 44 25.04 11.26 -9.20
C LYS A 44 25.88 10.15 -9.84
N GLY A 45 25.22 9.17 -10.41
CA GLY A 45 25.85 8.02 -11.03
C GLY A 45 26.77 8.43 -12.17
N CYS A 46 27.87 7.73 -12.31
CA CYS A 46 28.83 7.91 -13.42
C CYS A 46 28.48 6.95 -14.57
N GLY A 47 27.27 6.95 -15.04
CA GLY A 47 26.89 6.49 -16.39
C GLY A 47 27.32 5.12 -16.91
N GLU A 48 27.88 4.20 -16.12
CA GLU A 48 28.41 2.92 -16.63
C GLU A 48 27.70 1.64 -16.13
N GLU A 49 26.79 1.75 -15.17
CA GLU A 49 25.83 0.67 -14.91
C GLU A 49 24.43 1.23 -15.05
N ILE A 50 23.95 1.27 -16.29
CA ILE A 50 22.51 1.30 -16.55
C ILE A 50 22.01 -0.02 -15.95
N CYS A 51 21.29 0.02 -14.82
CA CYS A 51 20.45 -1.10 -14.45
C CYS A 51 19.65 -1.43 -15.70
N GLU A 52 19.88 -2.59 -16.30
CA GLU A 52 19.11 -3.06 -17.44
C GLU A 52 17.64 -2.91 -17.05
N VAL A 53 16.93 -2.06 -17.76
CA VAL A 53 15.48 -1.98 -17.58
C VAL A 53 14.97 -3.34 -18.00
N PRO A 54 14.27 -4.10 -17.12
CA PRO A 54 13.77 -5.42 -17.47
C PRO A 54 13.00 -5.33 -18.77
N THR A 55 13.33 -6.20 -19.73
CA THR A 55 12.54 -6.33 -20.94
C THR A 55 11.13 -6.82 -20.57
N ASP A 56 10.13 -6.64 -21.43
CA ASP A 56 8.77 -7.11 -21.13
C ASP A 56 8.71 -8.63 -20.89
N GLU A 57 9.70 -9.38 -21.39
CA GLU A 57 9.83 -10.82 -21.17
C GLU A 57 10.35 -11.18 -19.77
N ASP A 58 11.05 -10.24 -19.09
CA ASP A 58 11.62 -10.46 -17.76
C ASP A 58 10.69 -9.98 -16.62
N LYS A 59 9.61 -9.28 -16.98
CA LYS A 59 8.65 -8.77 -15.99
C LYS A 59 7.72 -9.87 -15.52
N GLU A 60 7.73 -10.15 -14.23
CA GLU A 60 6.89 -11.18 -13.63
C GLU A 60 5.97 -10.66 -12.53
N GLY A 61 6.23 -9.45 -12.04
CA GLY A 61 5.50 -8.85 -10.94
C GLY A 61 4.06 -8.48 -11.32
N LYS A 62 3.21 -8.34 -10.31
CA LYS A 62 1.85 -7.82 -10.42
C LYS A 62 1.68 -6.70 -9.41
N THR A 63 1.22 -5.54 -9.85
CA THR A 63 0.87 -4.46 -8.92
C THR A 63 -0.60 -4.13 -8.95
N ILE A 64 -1.16 -3.79 -7.80
CA ILE A 64 -2.55 -3.41 -7.63
C ILE A 64 -2.61 -2.16 -6.75
N ILE A 65 -3.07 -1.04 -7.32
CA ILE A 65 -3.46 0.12 -6.52
C ILE A 65 -4.85 -0.12 -5.99
N VAL A 66 -4.98 -0.13 -4.66
CA VAL A 66 -6.27 -0.21 -3.97
C VAL A 66 -6.63 1.19 -3.50
N PHE A 67 -7.45 1.88 -4.29
CA PHE A 67 -7.95 3.21 -4.00
C PHE A 67 -9.28 3.18 -3.24
N SER A 68 -10.13 2.20 -3.58
CA SER A 68 -11.48 2.10 -3.03
C SER A 68 -11.49 1.47 -1.63
N GLY A 69 -12.38 1.95 -0.78
CA GLY A 69 -12.74 1.33 0.50
C GLY A 69 -14.03 0.49 0.41
N ASP A 70 -14.52 0.18 -0.79
CA ASP A 70 -15.74 -0.61 -0.98
C ASP A 70 -15.44 -2.11 -0.90
N LEU A 71 -16.26 -2.84 -0.16
CA LEU A 71 -16.06 -4.27 0.11
C LEU A 71 -15.88 -5.10 -1.16
N ASP A 72 -16.74 -4.92 -2.15
CA ASP A 72 -16.75 -5.68 -3.40
C ASP A 72 -15.50 -5.43 -4.25
N LYS A 73 -15.02 -4.19 -4.30
CA LYS A 73 -13.80 -3.82 -5.04
C LYS A 73 -12.54 -4.34 -4.34
N VAL A 74 -12.49 -4.19 -3.03
CA VAL A 74 -11.37 -4.70 -2.23
C VAL A 74 -11.31 -6.23 -2.25
N LEU A 75 -12.47 -6.91 -2.20
CA LEU A 75 -12.53 -8.37 -2.39
C LEU A 75 -11.90 -8.78 -3.72
N ALA A 76 -12.28 -8.10 -4.82
CA ALA A 76 -11.72 -8.37 -6.14
C ALA A 76 -10.19 -8.19 -6.15
N SER A 77 -9.69 -7.12 -5.53
CA SER A 77 -8.24 -6.86 -5.43
C SER A 77 -7.50 -8.00 -4.72
N PHE A 78 -8.00 -8.46 -3.58
CA PHE A 78 -7.36 -9.54 -2.84
C PHE A 78 -7.53 -10.93 -3.49
N ILE A 79 -8.63 -11.17 -4.21
CA ILE A 79 -8.80 -12.41 -5.00
C ILE A 79 -7.74 -12.47 -6.10
N ILE A 80 -7.54 -11.36 -6.83
CA ILE A 80 -6.52 -11.26 -7.89
C ILE A 80 -5.11 -11.42 -7.28
N ALA A 81 -4.82 -10.71 -6.18
CA ALA A 81 -3.52 -10.79 -5.52
C ALA A 81 -3.19 -12.20 -5.04
N ASN A 82 -4.11 -12.86 -4.35
CA ASN A 82 -3.92 -14.24 -3.89
C ASN A 82 -3.79 -15.23 -5.06
N GLY A 83 -4.54 -15.01 -6.15
CA GLY A 83 -4.43 -15.82 -7.38
C GLY A 83 -3.04 -15.70 -8.00
N ALA A 84 -2.53 -14.48 -8.15
CA ALA A 84 -1.19 -14.23 -8.70
C ALA A 84 -0.08 -14.81 -7.81
N ALA A 85 -0.20 -14.63 -6.49
CA ALA A 85 0.74 -15.20 -5.52
C ALA A 85 0.73 -16.74 -5.56
N ALA A 86 -0.45 -17.37 -5.71
CA ALA A 86 -0.58 -18.83 -5.87
C ALA A 86 0.06 -19.35 -7.17
N MET A 87 0.19 -18.50 -8.19
CA MET A 87 0.92 -18.79 -9.43
C MET A 87 2.44 -18.55 -9.28
N GLY A 88 2.93 -18.23 -8.08
CA GLY A 88 4.34 -17.98 -7.81
C GLY A 88 4.83 -16.61 -8.27
N ARG A 89 3.93 -15.66 -8.57
CA ARG A 89 4.30 -14.32 -9.04
C ARG A 89 4.48 -13.35 -7.87
N PRO A 90 5.50 -12.48 -7.88
CA PRO A 90 5.61 -11.37 -6.94
C PRO A 90 4.40 -10.44 -7.06
N VAL A 91 3.80 -10.08 -5.93
CA VAL A 91 2.62 -9.21 -5.92
C VAL A 91 2.84 -8.06 -4.95
N THR A 92 2.61 -6.83 -5.42
CA THR A 92 2.58 -5.62 -4.59
C THR A 92 1.19 -4.99 -4.63
N MET A 93 0.61 -4.77 -3.46
CA MET A 93 -0.64 -4.02 -3.29
C MET A 93 -0.34 -2.68 -2.64
N PHE A 94 -0.65 -1.58 -3.33
CA PHE A 94 -0.43 -0.22 -2.85
C PHE A 94 -1.77 0.42 -2.46
N PHE A 95 -1.93 0.69 -1.16
CA PHE A 95 -3.16 1.23 -0.60
C PHE A 95 -3.08 2.74 -0.45
N THR A 96 -4.02 3.43 -1.04
CA THR A 96 -4.10 4.89 -1.01
C THR A 96 -5.53 5.36 -0.72
N PHE A 97 -5.69 6.55 -0.18
CA PHE A 97 -6.98 7.16 0.16
C PHE A 97 -7.93 6.20 0.88
N TRP A 98 -9.10 5.93 0.31
CA TRP A 98 -10.15 5.10 0.94
C TRP A 98 -9.69 3.64 1.14
N GLY A 99 -8.80 3.14 0.28
CA GLY A 99 -8.20 1.82 0.43
C GLY A 99 -7.45 1.63 1.74
N LEU A 100 -6.88 2.69 2.33
CA LEU A 100 -6.22 2.63 3.63
C LEU A 100 -7.13 2.15 4.76
N THR A 101 -8.44 2.34 4.64
CA THR A 101 -9.42 1.91 5.66
C THR A 101 -9.41 0.40 5.88
N VAL A 102 -9.07 -0.36 4.83
CA VAL A 102 -8.94 -1.82 4.87
C VAL A 102 -7.86 -2.28 5.85
N LEU A 103 -6.75 -1.55 5.84
CA LEU A 103 -5.54 -1.88 6.60
C LEU A 103 -5.60 -1.42 8.07
N ARG A 104 -6.65 -0.70 8.47
CA ARG A 104 -6.78 -0.23 9.86
C ARG A 104 -7.10 -1.40 10.80
N LYS A 105 -6.55 -1.37 11.99
CA LYS A 105 -6.96 -2.24 13.10
C LYS A 105 -8.43 -1.99 13.46
N GLU A 106 -9.21 -3.02 13.69
CA GLU A 106 -10.62 -2.90 14.07
C GLU A 106 -10.80 -2.09 15.37
N GLN A 107 -9.91 -2.32 16.33
CA GLN A 107 -9.92 -1.61 17.59
C GLN A 107 -9.28 -0.22 17.44
N LYS A 108 -9.94 0.79 18.01
CA LYS A 108 -9.42 2.16 18.06
C LYS A 108 -8.11 2.18 18.84
N GLN A 109 -7.06 2.68 18.21
CA GLN A 109 -5.76 2.88 18.85
C GLN A 109 -5.70 4.25 19.52
N ASN A 110 -5.03 4.32 20.66
CA ASN A 110 -4.84 5.57 21.39
C ASN A 110 -3.60 6.29 20.86
N VAL A 111 -3.76 7.04 19.78
CA VAL A 111 -2.69 7.81 19.13
C VAL A 111 -2.97 9.29 19.21
N LYS A 112 -1.91 10.11 19.34
CA LYS A 112 -2.03 11.56 19.36
C LYS A 112 -2.39 12.07 17.96
N LYS A 113 -3.52 12.78 17.86
CA LYS A 113 -4.05 13.37 16.63
C LYS A 113 -4.49 14.80 16.90
N THR A 114 -4.47 15.61 15.84
CA THR A 114 -5.14 16.91 15.86
C THR A 114 -6.67 16.71 15.90
N PRO A 115 -7.47 17.70 16.33
CA PRO A 115 -8.92 17.59 16.33
C PRO A 115 -9.52 17.23 14.96
N VAL A 116 -8.92 17.73 13.88
CA VAL A 116 -9.39 17.45 12.51
C VAL A 116 -9.07 15.99 12.13
N GLU A 117 -7.83 15.52 12.36
CA GLU A 117 -7.45 14.12 12.14
C GLU A 117 -8.29 13.14 12.96
N GLN A 118 -8.65 13.55 14.20
CA GLN A 118 -9.51 12.74 15.07
C GLN A 118 -10.90 12.60 14.45
N MET A 119 -11.49 13.70 14.01
CA MET A 119 -12.82 13.72 13.38
C MET A 119 -12.84 12.84 12.13
N PHE A 120 -11.90 13.03 11.21
CA PHE A 120 -11.77 12.18 10.01
C PHE A 120 -11.60 10.71 10.38
N GLY A 121 -10.68 10.42 11.30
CA GLY A 121 -10.40 9.05 11.72
C GLY A 121 -11.59 8.34 12.36
N ASP A 122 -12.50 9.07 13.00
CA ASP A 122 -13.71 8.49 13.62
C ASP A 122 -14.85 8.30 12.61
N MET A 123 -14.86 9.06 11.50
CA MET A 123 -15.83 8.89 10.41
C MET A 123 -15.49 7.73 9.46
N LEU A 124 -14.21 7.38 9.35
CA LEU A 124 -13.73 6.35 8.42
C LEU A 124 -13.94 4.93 8.98
N PRO A 125 -14.31 3.95 8.14
CA PRO A 125 -14.35 2.55 8.54
C PRO A 125 -13.01 2.06 9.11
N ARG A 126 -13.07 1.07 10.00
CA ARG A 126 -11.89 0.46 10.62
C ARG A 126 -11.82 -1.01 10.27
N GLY A 127 -10.84 -1.35 9.44
CA GLY A 127 -10.51 -2.72 9.09
C GLY A 127 -11.45 -3.36 8.06
N ALA A 128 -10.99 -4.45 7.51
CA ALA A 128 -11.64 -5.20 6.44
C ALA A 128 -13.09 -5.61 6.77
N LYS A 129 -13.34 -5.92 8.05
CA LYS A 129 -14.67 -6.38 8.52
C LYS A 129 -15.77 -5.32 8.40
N ASN A 130 -15.41 -4.04 8.50
CA ASN A 130 -16.38 -2.95 8.58
C ASN A 130 -16.63 -2.26 7.24
N LEU A 131 -16.06 -2.77 6.15
CA LEU A 131 -16.31 -2.25 4.81
C LEU A 131 -17.74 -2.58 4.35
N ARG A 132 -18.28 -1.69 3.52
CA ARG A 132 -19.62 -1.80 2.94
C ARG A 132 -19.54 -1.98 1.43
N LEU A 133 -20.61 -2.49 0.84
CA LEU A 133 -20.74 -2.59 -0.62
C LEU A 133 -20.77 -1.22 -1.27
N SER A 134 -20.21 -1.11 -2.48
CA SER A 134 -20.25 0.09 -3.31
C SER A 134 -21.67 0.44 -3.74
N ARG A 135 -22.50 -0.57 -3.95
CA ARG A 135 -23.90 -0.44 -4.37
C ARG A 135 -24.78 -1.40 -3.59
N MET A 136 -26.07 -1.08 -3.47
CA MET A 136 -27.08 -1.92 -2.82
C MET A 136 -26.81 -2.19 -1.34
N ASP A 137 -26.02 -1.32 -0.67
CA ASP A 137 -25.73 -1.50 0.77
C ASP A 137 -26.98 -1.36 1.66
N MET A 138 -27.92 -0.48 1.29
CA MET A 138 -29.20 -0.28 2.00
C MET A 138 -29.01 -0.21 3.52
N GLY A 139 -28.08 0.64 3.97
CA GLY A 139 -27.79 0.82 5.40
C GLY A 139 -27.09 -0.39 6.05
N GLY A 140 -26.39 -1.19 5.27
CA GLY A 140 -25.64 -2.37 5.74
C GLY A 140 -26.38 -3.70 5.52
N LEU A 141 -27.66 -3.69 5.16
CA LEU A 141 -28.43 -4.92 4.90
C LEU A 141 -27.85 -5.69 3.71
N GLY A 142 -27.58 -4.99 2.61
CA GLY A 142 -26.97 -5.60 1.41
C GLY A 142 -25.60 -6.20 1.70
N THR A 143 -24.76 -5.49 2.46
CA THR A 143 -23.46 -6.00 2.91
C THR A 143 -23.61 -7.27 3.76
N ALA A 144 -24.55 -7.31 4.69
CA ALA A 144 -24.82 -8.50 5.53
C ALA A 144 -25.28 -9.70 4.69
N MET A 145 -26.19 -9.45 3.72
CA MET A 145 -26.64 -10.48 2.78
C MET A 145 -25.49 -11.02 1.92
N MET A 146 -24.65 -10.14 1.36
CA MET A 146 -23.51 -10.54 0.54
C MET A 146 -22.54 -11.41 1.35
N LYS A 147 -22.17 -11.02 2.56
CA LYS A 147 -21.29 -11.80 3.44
C LYS A 147 -21.90 -13.18 3.76
N ARG A 148 -23.22 -13.26 3.93
CA ARG A 148 -23.89 -14.54 4.14
C ARG A 148 -23.81 -15.42 2.89
N ILE A 149 -24.10 -14.87 1.71
CA ILE A 149 -24.00 -15.60 0.42
C ILE A 149 -22.56 -16.07 0.20
N MET A 150 -21.56 -15.24 0.45
CA MET A 150 -20.15 -15.63 0.37
C MET A 150 -19.87 -16.86 1.25
N LYS A 151 -20.32 -16.84 2.50
CA LYS A 151 -20.17 -17.97 3.42
C LYS A 151 -20.86 -19.23 2.91
N ASP A 152 -22.10 -19.11 2.42
CA ASP A 152 -22.88 -20.23 1.90
C ASP A 152 -22.26 -20.84 0.62
N LYS A 153 -21.48 -20.04 -0.13
CA LYS A 153 -20.75 -20.43 -1.34
C LYS A 153 -19.28 -20.80 -1.08
N ASN A 154 -18.85 -20.88 0.17
CA ASN A 154 -17.47 -21.13 0.56
C ASN A 154 -16.46 -20.12 -0.05
N VAL A 155 -16.88 -18.87 -0.21
CA VAL A 155 -15.99 -17.77 -0.57
C VAL A 155 -15.41 -17.19 0.70
N ASP A 156 -14.08 -17.07 0.75
CA ASP A 156 -13.37 -16.53 1.91
C ASP A 156 -13.85 -15.11 2.27
N SER A 157 -13.85 -14.80 3.55
CA SER A 157 -14.05 -13.42 4.01
C SER A 157 -12.90 -12.52 3.59
N LEU A 158 -13.14 -11.20 3.53
CA LEU A 158 -12.07 -10.26 3.21
C LEU A 158 -10.92 -10.35 4.23
N GLU A 159 -11.24 -10.54 5.51
CA GLU A 159 -10.25 -10.73 6.57
C GLU A 159 -9.36 -11.95 6.33
N ASP A 160 -9.95 -13.04 5.85
CA ASP A 160 -9.20 -14.27 5.54
C ASP A 160 -8.35 -14.09 4.28
N LEU A 161 -8.87 -13.38 3.27
CA LEU A 161 -8.11 -13.05 2.06
C LEU A 161 -6.90 -12.15 2.36
N VAL A 162 -7.04 -11.16 3.24
CA VAL A 162 -5.92 -10.32 3.71
C VAL A 162 -4.85 -11.16 4.38
N LYS A 163 -5.24 -12.04 5.32
CA LYS A 163 -4.31 -12.93 6.02
C LYS A 163 -3.59 -13.88 5.05
N LYS A 164 -4.33 -14.45 4.10
CA LYS A 164 -3.75 -15.31 3.06
C LYS A 164 -2.75 -14.58 2.20
N ALA A 165 -3.08 -13.36 1.75
CA ALA A 165 -2.18 -12.54 0.96
C ALA A 165 -0.85 -12.29 1.69
N MET A 166 -0.92 -11.89 2.97
CA MET A 166 0.27 -11.68 3.79
C MET A 166 1.07 -12.98 3.99
N ALA A 167 0.39 -14.09 4.26
CA ALA A 167 1.04 -15.39 4.43
C ALA A 167 1.71 -15.89 3.13
N ASN A 168 1.17 -15.52 1.98
CA ASN A 168 1.71 -15.85 0.65
C ASN A 168 2.80 -14.86 0.18
N GLY A 169 3.22 -13.94 1.03
CA GLY A 169 4.30 -12.99 0.71
C GLY A 169 3.86 -11.82 -0.18
N VAL A 170 2.56 -11.55 -0.29
CA VAL A 170 2.09 -10.33 -0.98
C VAL A 170 2.57 -9.10 -0.20
N LYS A 171 3.30 -8.22 -0.88
CA LYS A 171 3.79 -6.96 -0.32
C LYS A 171 2.63 -5.97 -0.21
N ILE A 172 2.35 -5.50 0.99
CA ILE A 172 1.26 -4.55 1.26
C ILE A 172 1.87 -3.22 1.70
N ILE A 173 1.66 -2.18 0.89
CA ILE A 173 2.20 -0.84 1.10
C ILE A 173 1.07 0.14 1.38
N ALA A 174 1.18 0.92 2.45
CA ALA A 174 0.32 2.04 2.75
C ALA A 174 0.97 3.35 2.30
N CYS A 175 0.23 4.15 1.52
CA CYS A 175 0.67 5.44 1.03
C CYS A 175 0.78 6.47 2.16
N THR A 176 1.99 6.91 2.48
CA THR A 176 2.27 7.85 3.58
C THR A 176 1.60 9.20 3.38
N MET A 177 1.62 9.75 2.17
CA MET A 177 0.95 11.01 1.85
C MET A 177 -0.57 10.92 2.11
N SER A 178 -1.20 9.83 1.66
CA SER A 178 -2.64 9.64 1.90
C SER A 178 -2.96 9.39 3.37
N MET A 179 -2.07 8.72 4.12
CA MET A 179 -2.20 8.57 5.57
C MET A 179 -2.22 9.93 6.27
N ASP A 180 -1.31 10.83 5.91
CA ASP A 180 -1.26 12.17 6.48
C ASP A 180 -2.50 13.00 6.15
N VAL A 181 -2.95 12.99 4.90
CA VAL A 181 -4.16 13.70 4.46
C VAL A 181 -5.42 13.18 5.18
N MET A 182 -5.51 11.86 5.37
CA MET A 182 -6.68 11.23 6.02
C MET A 182 -6.54 11.12 7.54
N GLY A 183 -5.44 11.58 8.12
CA GLY A 183 -5.19 11.53 9.55
C GLY A 183 -5.10 10.10 10.09
N ILE A 184 -4.58 9.15 9.30
CA ILE A 184 -4.33 7.77 9.71
C ILE A 184 -2.87 7.66 10.15
N LYS A 185 -2.63 7.12 11.34
CA LYS A 185 -1.27 6.92 11.87
C LYS A 185 -0.82 5.47 11.70
N GLN A 186 0.48 5.26 11.63
CA GLN A 186 1.06 3.92 11.42
C GLN A 186 0.59 2.91 12.48
N GLU A 187 0.46 3.35 13.73
CA GLU A 187 0.02 2.50 14.84
C GLU A 187 -1.42 1.98 14.68
N GLU A 188 -2.22 2.65 13.82
CA GLU A 188 -3.58 2.23 13.50
C GLU A 188 -3.64 1.13 12.44
N LEU A 189 -2.54 0.86 11.75
CA LEU A 189 -2.47 -0.17 10.70
C LEU A 189 -2.21 -1.56 11.30
N ILE A 190 -2.71 -2.59 10.63
CA ILE A 190 -2.39 -3.98 10.94
C ILE A 190 -0.88 -4.24 10.78
N ASP A 191 -0.35 -5.21 11.49
CA ASP A 191 1.06 -5.54 11.44
C ASP A 191 1.44 -6.15 10.08
N GLY A 192 2.67 -5.93 9.62
CA GLY A 192 3.16 -6.40 8.32
C GLY A 192 2.88 -5.49 7.14
N VAL A 193 2.30 -4.30 7.37
CA VAL A 193 2.13 -3.26 6.34
C VAL A 193 3.39 -2.41 6.26
N GLU A 194 3.92 -2.25 5.07
CA GLU A 194 5.03 -1.36 4.77
C GLU A 194 4.53 0.07 4.51
N LEU A 195 5.37 1.06 4.77
CA LEU A 195 5.09 2.45 4.43
C LEU A 195 5.87 2.83 3.17
N GLY A 196 5.22 3.46 2.22
CA GLY A 196 5.87 3.92 1.01
C GLY A 196 5.11 5.05 0.33
N GLY A 197 5.75 5.68 -0.63
CA GLY A 197 5.15 6.69 -1.48
C GLY A 197 5.02 6.21 -2.93
N VAL A 198 4.78 7.17 -3.82
CA VAL A 198 4.61 6.90 -5.26
C VAL A 198 5.90 6.33 -5.87
N GLY A 199 7.08 6.77 -5.40
CA GLY A 199 8.36 6.28 -5.91
C GLY A 199 8.55 4.78 -5.65
N THR A 200 8.20 4.32 -4.45
CA THR A 200 8.23 2.89 -4.09
C THR A 200 7.27 2.08 -4.97
N TYR A 201 6.04 2.59 -5.16
CA TYR A 201 5.06 1.93 -6.03
C TYR A 201 5.54 1.85 -7.48
N LEU A 202 6.04 2.95 -8.05
CA LEU A 202 6.51 2.96 -9.44
C LEU A 202 7.70 2.02 -9.64
N GLY A 203 8.58 1.90 -8.65
CA GLY A 203 9.66 0.92 -8.68
C GLY A 203 9.15 -0.51 -8.88
N ASP A 204 8.16 -0.93 -8.10
CA ASP A 204 7.55 -2.26 -8.23
C ASP A 204 6.72 -2.40 -9.52
N ALA A 205 6.04 -1.30 -9.94
CA ALA A 205 5.20 -1.30 -11.13
C ALA A 205 5.99 -1.46 -12.44
N GLU A 206 7.19 -0.92 -12.51
CA GLU A 206 8.07 -1.06 -13.68
C GLU A 206 8.61 -2.49 -13.86
N GLU A 207 8.70 -3.27 -12.76
CA GLU A 207 9.07 -4.69 -12.77
C GLU A 207 7.85 -5.62 -12.96
N SER A 208 6.68 -5.05 -13.16
CA SER A 208 5.42 -5.78 -13.26
C SER A 208 4.86 -5.74 -14.68
N ASP A 209 4.34 -6.88 -15.15
CA ASP A 209 3.64 -7.01 -16.44
C ASP A 209 2.13 -6.72 -16.32
N VAL A 210 1.59 -6.73 -15.08
CA VAL A 210 0.19 -6.38 -14.79
C VAL A 210 0.14 -5.29 -13.74
N ASN A 211 -0.45 -4.15 -14.11
CA ASN A 211 -0.68 -3.02 -13.23
C ASN A 211 -2.17 -2.69 -13.19
N LEU A 212 -2.81 -2.81 -12.04
CA LEU A 212 -4.25 -2.58 -11.86
C LEU A 212 -4.52 -1.40 -10.93
N PHE A 213 -5.61 -0.68 -11.21
CA PHE A 213 -6.14 0.37 -10.34
C PHE A 213 -7.61 0.03 -9.99
N ILE A 214 -7.92 -0.16 -8.69
CA ILE A 214 -9.24 -0.62 -8.20
C ILE A 214 -9.78 0.28 -7.08
#